data_6cee1486ab2f9cabf7a6ff7e767023f2
#
_entry.id   6cee1486ab2f9cabf7a6ff7e767023f2
#
_cell.length_a   1.000
_cell.length_b   1.000
_cell.length_c   1.000
_cell.angle_alpha   90.00
_cell.angle_beta   90.00
_cell.angle_gamma   90.00
#
_symmetry.space_group_name_H-M   'P 1'
#
loop_
_entity.id
_entity.type
_entity.pdbx_description
1 polymer ?
#
loop_
_entity_poly.entity_id
_entity_poly.type
_entity_poly.pdbx_seq_one_letter_code
_entity_poly.pdbx_strand_id
1 'polypeptide(L)'
;ESDGVFNLPPLSLLDEHERRDTRVKRESLLMNSRILEKKLSDFGVEARVTEVKPGPVITMYELEPAPGVKINKITNLSDDLALALRAPSIRIIAPIPGKAAIGIEIPNHERDAVHLKDVLDNESFLETKYRLPIALGEDIVGTPVVADLAKMPHLLIAGTTGSGKSVSLNAMICSMLFKAPPDEIKFLMIDPKRLELSAYEGIPHLLHPVVVDPKKASLVLKWAVEEMERRYIIISELGAKGIDSFNKMLEKEKEIKEKLAALRKAKGENTGNDAEPSKLE
;
A
#
# COMPACT_ATOMS: atom_id res chain seq x y z
N GLU A 1 -23.49 25.24 -8.69
CA GLU A 1 -23.53 24.26 -9.80
C GLU A 1 -22.14 24.32 -10.43
N SER A 2 -21.25 23.43 -10.00
CA SER A 2 -19.92 23.24 -10.59
C SER A 2 -20.06 22.30 -11.76
N ASP A 3 -19.47 22.65 -12.88
CA ASP A 3 -19.33 21.83 -14.09
C ASP A 3 -18.78 20.43 -13.74
N GLY A 4 -19.61 19.47 -13.49
CA GLY A 4 -19.47 18.02 -13.36
C GLY A 4 -18.09 17.33 -13.26
N VAL A 5 -17.00 18.07 -13.08
CA VAL A 5 -15.65 17.53 -12.97
C VAL A 5 -15.31 17.38 -11.48
N PHE A 6 -15.14 16.12 -11.02
CA PHE A 6 -14.68 15.84 -9.69
C PHE A 6 -13.19 16.21 -9.55
N ASN A 7 -12.87 17.06 -8.57
CA ASN A 7 -11.49 17.41 -8.26
C ASN A 7 -10.95 16.51 -7.15
N LEU A 8 -9.84 15.83 -7.41
CA LEU A 8 -9.15 15.03 -6.39
C LEU A 8 -8.68 15.92 -5.23
N PRO A 9 -8.69 15.41 -3.99
CA PRO A 9 -8.16 16.13 -2.85
C PRO A 9 -6.69 16.50 -3.09
N PRO A 10 -6.27 17.75 -2.85
CA PRO A 10 -4.87 18.12 -2.96
C PRO A 10 -4.07 17.58 -1.75
N LEU A 11 -2.81 17.21 -1.97
CA LEU A 11 -1.92 16.72 -0.91
C LEU A 11 -1.67 17.75 0.20
N SER A 12 -1.95 19.03 -0.05
CA SER A 12 -1.89 20.10 0.95
C SER A 12 -2.92 19.98 2.08
N LEU A 13 -3.92 19.09 1.95
CA LEU A 13 -4.84 18.74 3.04
C LEU A 13 -4.19 17.87 4.12
N LEU A 14 -3.07 17.23 3.80
CA LEU A 14 -2.29 16.44 4.75
C LEU A 14 -1.26 17.35 5.42
N ASP A 15 -1.06 17.13 6.72
CA ASP A 15 -0.10 17.89 7.50
C ASP A 15 1.30 17.79 6.91
N GLU A 16 2.01 18.91 6.87
CA GLU A 16 3.43 18.93 6.58
C GLU A 16 4.21 18.48 7.80
N HIS A 17 5.12 17.55 7.58
CA HIS A 17 6.03 17.12 8.62
C HIS A 17 7.46 17.45 8.19
N GLU A 18 8.14 18.26 9.01
CA GLU A 18 9.60 18.35 8.86
C GLU A 18 10.16 17.00 9.25
N ARG A 19 10.69 16.25 8.26
CA ARG A 19 11.48 15.05 8.57
C ARG A 19 12.55 15.51 9.55
N ARG A 20 12.40 15.12 10.81
CA ARG A 20 13.47 15.33 11.78
C ARG A 20 14.69 14.70 11.15
N ASP A 21 15.78 15.46 11.07
CA ASP A 21 17.08 14.94 10.63
C ASP A 21 17.60 13.99 11.74
N THR A 22 16.82 12.93 11.95
CA THR A 22 17.18 11.79 12.80
C THR A 22 18.18 10.92 12.05
N ARG A 23 19.10 11.59 11.33
CA ARG A 23 20.34 10.89 10.99
C ARG A 23 20.87 10.36 12.29
N VAL A 24 20.51 9.11 12.57
CA VAL A 24 21.16 8.32 13.62
C VAL A 24 22.63 8.67 13.47
N LYS A 25 23.15 9.44 14.43
CA LYS A 25 24.44 10.14 14.26
C LYS A 25 25.40 9.10 13.73
N ARG A 26 26.06 9.37 12.61
CA ARG A 26 26.98 8.42 11.94
C ARG A 26 27.92 7.72 12.93
N GLU A 27 28.23 8.41 14.03
CA GLU A 27 28.97 7.90 15.16
C GLU A 27 28.26 6.75 15.90
N SER A 28 26.93 6.86 16.14
CA SER A 28 26.14 5.79 16.75
C SER A 28 26.08 4.54 15.87
N LEU A 29 25.92 4.72 14.56
CA LEU A 29 25.92 3.61 13.61
C LEU A 29 27.25 2.86 13.63
N LEU A 30 28.37 3.60 13.59
CA LEU A 30 29.71 3.03 13.66
C LEU A 30 29.98 2.36 15.01
N MET A 31 29.49 2.95 16.11
CA MET A 31 29.62 2.36 17.44
C MET A 31 28.87 1.03 17.53
N ASN A 32 27.62 0.98 17.07
CA ASN A 32 26.83 -0.26 17.06
C ASN A 32 27.48 -1.34 16.17
N SER A 33 28.04 -0.96 15.01
CA SER A 33 28.80 -1.88 14.14
C SER A 33 29.97 -2.53 14.92
N ARG A 34 30.76 -1.73 15.63
CA ARG A 34 31.89 -2.22 16.44
C ARG A 34 31.42 -3.11 17.59
N ILE A 35 30.32 -2.76 18.24
CA ILE A 35 29.73 -3.58 19.32
C ILE A 35 29.30 -4.94 18.77
N LEU A 36 28.62 -4.96 17.60
CA LEU A 36 28.19 -6.20 16.95
C LEU A 36 29.38 -7.09 16.61
N GLU A 37 30.41 -6.58 15.93
CA GLU A 37 31.60 -7.34 15.56
C GLU A 37 32.32 -7.87 16.79
N LYS A 38 32.51 -7.02 17.80
CA LYS A 38 33.18 -7.42 19.06
C LYS A 38 32.41 -8.50 19.79
N LYS A 39 31.07 -8.35 19.89
CA LYS A 39 30.25 -9.34 20.62
C LYS A 39 30.19 -10.67 19.88
N LEU A 40 30.06 -10.65 18.56
CA LEU A 40 30.16 -11.88 17.78
C LEU A 40 31.52 -12.57 17.99
N SER A 41 32.62 -11.83 18.00
CA SER A 41 33.96 -12.33 18.26
C SER A 41 34.08 -12.90 19.68
N ASP A 42 33.53 -12.23 20.72
CA ASP A 42 33.49 -12.72 22.11
C ASP A 42 32.82 -14.12 22.20
N PHE A 43 31.84 -14.42 21.34
CA PHE A 43 31.18 -15.73 21.22
C PHE A 43 31.87 -16.68 20.22
N GLY A 44 33.05 -16.34 19.77
CA GLY A 44 33.83 -17.15 18.81
C GLY A 44 33.19 -17.19 17.40
N VAL A 45 32.54 -16.11 16.98
CA VAL A 45 31.99 -15.91 15.65
C VAL A 45 32.69 -14.72 15.01
N GLU A 46 33.49 -14.97 14.02
CA GLU A 46 34.11 -13.88 13.22
C GLU A 46 33.17 -13.46 12.11
N ALA A 47 32.77 -12.20 12.15
CA ALA A 47 31.96 -11.57 11.10
C ALA A 47 32.30 -10.08 11.00
N ARG A 48 32.13 -9.51 9.81
CA ARG A 48 32.41 -8.09 9.54
C ARG A 48 31.15 -7.40 9.05
N VAL A 49 30.86 -6.20 9.57
CA VAL A 49 29.81 -5.33 9.07
C VAL A 49 30.25 -4.71 7.75
N THR A 50 29.55 -5.03 6.67
CA THR A 50 29.86 -4.56 5.31
C THR A 50 29.02 -3.36 4.92
N GLU A 51 27.76 -3.29 5.39
CA GLU A 51 26.83 -2.23 5.06
C GLU A 51 25.92 -1.91 6.25
N VAL A 52 25.56 -0.64 6.42
CA VAL A 52 24.60 -0.18 7.42
C VAL A 52 23.53 0.61 6.72
N LYS A 53 22.27 0.17 6.89
CA LYS A 53 21.07 0.79 6.29
C LYS A 53 20.18 1.35 7.39
N PRO A 54 20.29 2.65 7.70
CA PRO A 54 19.38 3.30 8.65
C PRO A 54 18.00 3.46 8.00
N GLY A 55 16.95 3.07 8.72
CA GLY A 55 15.55 3.28 8.37
C GLY A 55 14.83 4.10 9.44
N PRO A 56 13.53 4.40 9.25
CA PRO A 56 12.77 5.27 10.16
C PRO A 56 12.55 4.64 11.54
N VAL A 57 12.41 3.32 11.62
CA VAL A 57 12.07 2.60 12.85
C VAL A 57 13.18 1.68 13.30
N ILE A 58 13.90 1.07 12.36
CA ILE A 58 14.99 0.13 12.58
C ILE A 58 16.19 0.50 11.73
N THR A 59 17.37 0.06 12.18
CA THR A 59 18.59 0.10 11.36
C THR A 59 19.00 -1.33 11.05
N MET A 60 19.26 -1.65 9.78
CA MET A 60 19.76 -2.95 9.34
C MET A 60 21.29 -2.90 9.18
N TYR A 61 21.97 -3.84 9.82
CA TYR A 61 23.40 -4.08 9.69
C TYR A 61 23.61 -5.35 8.86
N GLU A 62 24.23 -5.22 7.69
CA GLU A 62 24.60 -6.37 6.88
C GLU A 62 26.00 -6.85 7.29
N LEU A 63 26.11 -8.15 7.61
CA LEU A 63 27.36 -8.76 8.05
C LEU A 63 27.75 -9.90 7.12
N GLU A 64 29.04 -9.96 6.83
CA GLU A 64 29.67 -11.08 6.14
C GLU A 64 30.38 -11.96 7.15
N PRO A 65 29.92 -13.22 7.37
CA PRO A 65 30.58 -14.17 8.25
C PRO A 65 31.89 -14.65 7.63
N ALA A 66 32.91 -14.90 8.47
CA ALA A 66 34.15 -15.53 8.03
C ALA A 66 33.89 -16.94 7.45
N PRO A 67 34.73 -17.42 6.52
CA PRO A 67 34.61 -18.77 5.98
C PRO A 67 34.55 -19.83 7.06
N GLY A 68 33.57 -20.76 6.95
CA GLY A 68 33.38 -21.84 7.89
C GLY A 68 32.48 -21.52 9.09
N VAL A 69 32.03 -20.29 9.26
CA VAL A 69 31.05 -19.93 10.29
C VAL A 69 29.66 -20.45 9.91
N LYS A 70 29.07 -21.25 10.79
CA LYS A 70 27.70 -21.76 10.63
C LYS A 70 26.68 -20.67 10.95
N ILE A 71 25.70 -20.43 10.06
CA ILE A 71 24.65 -19.43 10.22
C ILE A 71 23.89 -19.57 11.55
N ASN A 72 23.55 -20.81 11.94
CA ASN A 72 22.83 -21.07 13.20
C ASN A 72 23.60 -20.58 14.44
N LYS A 73 24.94 -20.47 14.35
CA LYS A 73 25.75 -19.95 15.47
C LYS A 73 25.47 -18.45 15.69
N ILE A 74 25.17 -17.72 14.63
CA ILE A 74 24.82 -16.30 14.68
C ILE A 74 23.36 -16.12 15.09
N THR A 75 22.44 -16.86 14.49
CA THR A 75 21.00 -16.70 14.76
C THR A 75 20.64 -17.02 16.22
N ASN A 76 21.38 -17.94 16.85
CA ASN A 76 21.17 -18.30 18.27
C ASN A 76 21.68 -17.23 19.26
N LEU A 77 22.42 -16.22 18.77
CA LEU A 77 22.95 -15.12 19.61
C LEU A 77 22.02 -13.90 19.63
N SER A 78 20.81 -14.01 19.12
CA SER A 78 19.87 -12.88 19.04
C SER A 78 19.65 -12.18 20.38
N ASP A 79 19.43 -12.93 21.43
CA ASP A 79 19.14 -12.39 22.78
C ASP A 79 20.39 -11.78 23.40
N ASP A 80 21.56 -12.43 23.24
CA ASP A 80 22.85 -11.94 23.75
C ASP A 80 23.24 -10.61 23.05
N LEU A 81 23.00 -10.51 21.74
CA LEU A 81 23.24 -9.30 20.96
C LEU A 81 22.25 -8.20 21.35
N ALA A 82 20.97 -8.54 21.56
CA ALA A 82 19.96 -7.58 22.00
C ALA A 82 20.34 -6.97 23.36
N LEU A 83 20.79 -7.80 24.31
CA LEU A 83 21.28 -7.35 25.62
C LEU A 83 22.50 -6.43 25.47
N ALA A 84 23.48 -6.82 24.67
CA ALA A 84 24.69 -6.04 24.48
C ALA A 84 24.44 -4.66 23.85
N LEU A 85 23.46 -4.57 22.95
CA LEU A 85 23.04 -3.34 22.26
C LEU A 85 21.97 -2.55 23.02
N ARG A 86 21.54 -3.05 24.19
CA ARG A 86 20.42 -2.48 24.96
C ARG A 86 19.14 -2.30 24.14
N ALA A 87 18.94 -3.19 23.16
CA ALA A 87 17.75 -3.21 22.34
C ALA A 87 16.67 -4.10 22.97
N PRO A 88 15.38 -3.78 22.89
CA PRO A 88 14.30 -4.62 23.43
C PRO A 88 14.24 -5.99 22.76
N SER A 89 14.59 -6.07 21.48
CA SER A 89 14.73 -7.28 20.68
C SER A 89 15.51 -6.96 19.41
N ILE A 90 16.14 -7.95 18.80
CA ILE A 90 16.71 -7.84 17.47
C ILE A 90 16.15 -8.95 16.58
N ARG A 91 16.17 -8.72 15.26
CA ARG A 91 15.79 -9.74 14.29
C ARG A 91 16.98 -10.06 13.40
N ILE A 92 17.25 -11.35 13.20
CA ILE A 92 18.33 -11.82 12.34
C ILE A 92 17.72 -12.46 11.09
N ILE A 93 18.11 -11.93 9.93
CA ILE A 93 17.72 -12.44 8.59
C ILE A 93 18.94 -13.16 8.02
N ALA A 94 18.87 -14.46 7.91
CA ALA A 94 20.02 -15.25 7.49
C ALA A 94 19.61 -16.44 6.61
N PRO A 95 20.02 -16.46 5.33
CA PRO A 95 20.73 -15.38 4.62
C PRO A 95 19.82 -14.24 4.18
N ILE A 96 20.40 -13.08 3.85
CA ILE A 96 19.66 -12.02 3.13
C ILE A 96 19.36 -12.55 1.71
N PRO A 97 18.09 -12.47 1.24
CA PRO A 97 17.75 -12.91 -0.10
C PRO A 97 18.64 -12.26 -1.19
N GLY A 98 19.28 -13.11 -2.01
CA GLY A 98 20.14 -12.66 -3.10
C GLY A 98 21.55 -12.18 -2.69
N LYS A 99 21.92 -12.28 -1.40
CA LYS A 99 23.26 -11.89 -0.89
C LYS A 99 23.89 -13.00 -0.05
N ALA A 100 25.22 -13.10 -0.10
CA ALA A 100 25.98 -13.97 0.82
C ALA A 100 26.27 -13.25 2.16
N ALA A 101 25.25 -12.64 2.74
CA ALA A 101 25.34 -11.83 3.95
C ALA A 101 24.17 -12.14 4.91
N ILE A 102 24.34 -11.73 6.16
CA ILE A 102 23.36 -11.82 7.23
C ILE A 102 22.94 -10.41 7.61
N GLY A 103 21.64 -10.18 7.72
CA GLY A 103 21.05 -8.92 8.20
C GLY A 103 20.73 -8.99 9.68
N ILE A 104 21.16 -8.00 10.47
CA ILE A 104 20.75 -7.80 11.85
C ILE A 104 19.97 -6.49 11.92
N GLU A 105 18.67 -6.58 12.20
CA GLU A 105 17.77 -5.45 12.38
C GLU A 105 17.76 -5.04 13.85
N ILE A 106 18.11 -3.79 14.13
CA ILE A 106 18.16 -3.21 15.47
C ILE A 106 17.15 -2.06 15.53
N PRO A 107 16.18 -2.07 16.46
CA PRO A 107 15.26 -0.94 16.64
C PRO A 107 16.02 0.34 17.00
N ASN A 108 15.63 1.43 16.36
CA ASN A 108 16.17 2.75 16.66
C ASN A 108 15.72 3.20 18.07
N HIS A 109 16.57 3.91 18.80
CA HIS A 109 16.19 4.51 20.08
C HIS A 109 15.12 5.60 19.89
N GLU A 110 15.30 6.42 18.89
CA GLU A 110 14.30 7.40 18.43
C GLU A 110 13.72 6.86 17.12
N ARG A 111 12.40 6.73 17.08
CA ARG A 111 11.67 6.23 15.92
C ARG A 111 11.01 7.41 15.21
N ASP A 112 11.15 7.47 13.90
CA ASP A 112 10.43 8.42 13.09
C ASP A 112 9.04 7.89 12.77
N ALA A 113 8.07 8.79 12.83
CA ALA A 113 6.73 8.47 12.34
C ALA A 113 6.75 8.46 10.81
N VAL A 114 6.16 7.42 10.22
CA VAL A 114 5.93 7.36 8.77
C VAL A 114 4.62 8.07 8.47
N HIS A 115 4.66 9.18 7.75
CA HIS A 115 3.48 9.97 7.43
C HIS A 115 2.87 9.55 6.10
N LEU A 116 1.54 9.54 6.03
CA LEU A 116 0.82 9.20 4.81
C LEU A 116 1.22 10.12 3.64
N LYS A 117 1.42 11.41 3.90
CA LYS A 117 1.85 12.38 2.90
C LYS A 117 3.16 11.97 2.21
N ASP A 118 4.16 11.49 2.97
CA ASP A 118 5.47 11.09 2.42
C ASP A 118 5.35 9.94 1.41
N VAL A 119 4.38 9.03 1.65
CA VAL A 119 4.13 7.91 0.74
C VAL A 119 3.32 8.36 -0.47
N LEU A 120 2.29 9.23 -0.28
CA LEU A 120 1.44 9.70 -1.37
C LEU A 120 2.15 10.70 -2.29
N ASP A 121 3.08 11.50 -1.76
CA ASP A 121 3.87 12.50 -2.50
C ASP A 121 5.15 11.88 -3.10
N ASN A 122 5.16 10.59 -3.34
CA ASN A 122 6.28 9.88 -3.94
C ASN A 122 5.96 9.40 -5.35
N GLU A 123 6.94 9.40 -6.24
CA GLU A 123 6.80 8.93 -7.62
C GLU A 123 6.18 7.52 -7.71
N SER A 124 6.54 6.63 -6.77
CA SER A 124 6.00 5.28 -6.72
C SER A 124 4.48 5.23 -6.57
N PHE A 125 3.88 6.25 -5.91
CA PHE A 125 2.44 6.39 -5.79
C PHE A 125 1.86 7.28 -6.90
N LEU A 126 2.48 8.41 -7.20
CA LEU A 126 1.97 9.38 -8.17
C LEU A 126 1.91 8.80 -9.58
N GLU A 127 2.93 8.06 -10.00
CA GLU A 127 3.03 7.48 -11.35
C GLU A 127 2.48 6.06 -11.47
N THR A 128 1.99 5.47 -10.35
CA THR A 128 1.46 4.11 -10.41
C THR A 128 0.23 4.01 -11.30
N LYS A 129 0.19 2.92 -12.07
CA LYS A 129 -0.97 2.52 -12.90
C LYS A 129 -1.88 1.52 -12.19
N TYR A 130 -1.73 1.37 -10.87
CA TYR A 130 -2.57 0.49 -10.08
C TYR A 130 -4.01 1.01 -10.07
N ARG A 131 -4.97 0.10 -10.16
CA ARG A 131 -6.38 0.46 -10.13
C ARG A 131 -6.86 0.82 -8.73
N LEU A 132 -6.42 0.05 -7.74
CA LEU A 132 -6.73 0.28 -6.32
C LEU A 132 -5.44 0.43 -5.53
N PRO A 133 -4.72 1.57 -5.69
CA PRO A 133 -3.45 1.77 -5.01
C PRO A 133 -3.66 2.00 -3.52
N ILE A 134 -2.92 1.28 -2.71
CA ILE A 134 -2.87 1.44 -1.26
C ILE A 134 -1.46 1.76 -0.81
N ALA A 135 -1.30 2.83 -0.04
CA ALA A 135 -0.07 3.18 0.64
C ALA A 135 0.07 2.31 1.89
N LEU A 136 1.10 1.47 1.95
CA LEU A 136 1.36 0.58 3.08
C LEU A 136 2.31 1.19 4.12
N GLY A 137 3.07 2.21 3.74
CA GLY A 137 4.08 2.85 4.56
C GLY A 137 5.44 2.87 3.88
N GLU A 138 6.50 2.75 4.67
CA GLU A 138 7.88 2.64 4.21
C GLU A 138 8.46 1.27 4.59
N ASP A 139 9.38 0.78 3.78
CA ASP A 139 10.16 -0.42 4.11
C ASP A 139 11.21 -0.12 5.19
N ILE A 140 12.01 -1.13 5.54
CA ILE A 140 13.02 -1.04 6.59
C ILE A 140 14.14 -0.01 6.31
N VAL A 141 14.28 0.45 5.08
CA VAL A 141 15.27 1.46 4.67
C VAL A 141 14.64 2.80 4.34
N GLY A 142 13.33 2.97 4.56
CA GLY A 142 12.61 4.22 4.34
C GLY A 142 12.14 4.42 2.89
N THR A 143 12.03 3.34 2.11
CA THR A 143 11.46 3.41 0.76
C THR A 143 9.94 3.25 0.81
N PRO A 144 9.14 4.15 0.21
CA PRO A 144 7.69 4.02 0.16
C PRO A 144 7.23 2.73 -0.50
N VAL A 145 6.27 2.04 0.14
CA VAL A 145 5.69 0.78 -0.34
C VAL A 145 4.24 1.02 -0.72
N VAL A 146 3.96 0.83 -2.00
CA VAL A 146 2.63 0.94 -2.61
C VAL A 146 2.23 -0.40 -3.20
N ALA A 147 1.00 -0.82 -2.96
CA ALA A 147 0.48 -2.09 -3.49
C ALA A 147 -0.85 -1.87 -4.21
N ASP A 148 -1.23 -2.82 -5.06
CA ASP A 148 -2.50 -2.81 -5.78
C ASP A 148 -3.48 -3.79 -5.10
N LEU A 149 -4.50 -3.27 -4.43
CA LEU A 149 -5.53 -4.10 -3.79
C LEU A 149 -6.28 -4.96 -4.82
N ALA A 150 -6.43 -4.49 -6.06
CA ALA A 150 -7.08 -5.26 -7.12
C ALA A 150 -6.36 -6.57 -7.45
N LYS A 151 -5.05 -6.65 -7.20
CA LYS A 151 -4.24 -7.86 -7.40
C LYS A 151 -4.22 -8.80 -6.20
N MET A 152 -4.70 -8.38 -5.03
CA MET A 152 -4.69 -9.23 -3.83
C MET A 152 -5.79 -10.28 -3.79
N PRO A 153 -6.99 -10.19 -4.31
CA PRO A 153 -8.09 -9.22 -4.29
C PRO A 153 -8.77 -9.13 -2.92
N HIS A 154 -8.37 -9.99 -1.96
CA HIS A 154 -8.86 -10.01 -0.58
C HIS A 154 -7.70 -9.71 0.37
N LEU A 155 -7.93 -8.83 1.33
CA LEU A 155 -6.94 -8.45 2.34
C LEU A 155 -7.54 -8.61 3.73
N LEU A 156 -6.89 -9.42 4.56
CA LEU A 156 -7.20 -9.53 5.99
C LEU A 156 -6.22 -8.67 6.79
N ILE A 157 -6.75 -7.74 7.58
CA ILE A 157 -5.96 -6.89 8.47
C ILE A 157 -6.26 -7.30 9.91
N ALA A 158 -5.26 -7.76 10.64
CA ALA A 158 -5.36 -8.15 12.03
C ALA A 158 -4.30 -7.47 12.89
N GLY A 159 -4.63 -7.27 14.17
CA GLY A 159 -3.71 -6.66 15.13
C GLY A 159 -4.37 -6.50 16.50
N THR A 160 -3.55 -6.42 17.54
CA THR A 160 -3.99 -6.13 18.91
C THR A 160 -4.49 -4.68 19.02
N THR A 161 -5.18 -4.36 20.10
CA THR A 161 -5.57 -2.97 20.40
C THR A 161 -4.31 -2.09 20.45
N GLY A 162 -4.35 -0.96 19.75
CA GLY A 162 -3.21 -0.03 19.67
C GLY A 162 -2.12 -0.40 18.64
N SER A 163 -2.27 -1.50 17.89
CA SER A 163 -1.30 -1.90 16.85
C SER A 163 -1.33 -1.04 15.57
N GLY A 164 -2.28 -0.11 15.46
CA GLY A 164 -2.43 0.73 14.27
C GLY A 164 -3.36 0.17 13.19
N LYS A 165 -4.13 -0.91 13.46
CA LYS A 165 -5.06 -1.52 12.49
C LYS A 165 -5.99 -0.49 11.84
N SER A 166 -6.68 0.33 12.64
CA SER A 166 -7.61 1.35 12.14
C SER A 166 -6.89 2.47 11.39
N VAL A 167 -5.69 2.85 11.85
CA VAL A 167 -4.86 3.84 11.15
C VAL A 167 -4.45 3.32 9.77
N SER A 168 -3.99 2.08 9.68
CA SER A 168 -3.63 1.45 8.40
C SER A 168 -4.83 1.34 7.45
N LEU A 169 -6.00 0.96 7.97
CA LEU A 169 -7.23 0.90 7.16
C LEU A 169 -7.60 2.28 6.60
N ASN A 170 -7.57 3.32 7.45
CA ASN A 170 -7.83 4.69 7.03
C ASN A 170 -6.79 5.18 6.01
N ALA A 171 -5.50 4.86 6.21
CA ALA A 171 -4.45 5.21 5.25
C ALA A 171 -4.69 4.57 3.87
N MET A 172 -5.14 3.31 3.83
CA MET A 172 -5.47 2.62 2.57
C MET A 172 -6.69 3.23 1.88
N ILE A 173 -7.76 3.57 2.63
CA ILE A 173 -8.94 4.24 2.09
C ILE A 173 -8.55 5.62 1.55
N CYS A 174 -7.83 6.44 2.33
CA CYS A 174 -7.35 7.74 1.91
C CYS A 174 -6.48 7.63 0.65
N SER A 175 -5.61 6.64 0.55
CA SER A 175 -4.77 6.42 -0.65
C SER A 175 -5.62 6.35 -1.91
N MET A 176 -6.71 5.58 -1.88
CA MET A 176 -7.62 5.46 -2.99
C MET A 176 -8.37 6.76 -3.28
N LEU A 177 -8.82 7.48 -2.23
CA LEU A 177 -9.52 8.77 -2.36
C LEU A 177 -8.63 9.87 -2.95
N PHE A 178 -7.33 9.86 -2.66
CA PHE A 178 -6.36 10.78 -3.24
C PHE A 178 -5.96 10.44 -4.68
N LYS A 179 -6.27 9.22 -5.16
CA LYS A 179 -5.83 8.74 -6.47
C LYS A 179 -6.89 8.76 -7.54
N ALA A 180 -8.14 8.49 -7.19
CA ALA A 180 -9.18 8.27 -8.19
C ALA A 180 -10.52 8.92 -7.81
N PRO A 181 -11.27 9.42 -8.82
CA PRO A 181 -12.60 9.98 -8.63
C PRO A 181 -13.66 8.89 -8.35
N PRO A 182 -14.88 9.31 -7.93
CA PRO A 182 -15.97 8.38 -7.65
C PRO A 182 -16.42 7.52 -8.84
N ASP A 183 -16.08 7.91 -10.06
CA ASP A 183 -16.41 7.15 -11.28
C ASP A 183 -15.48 5.95 -11.49
N GLU A 184 -14.30 5.98 -10.86
CA GLU A 184 -13.29 4.92 -10.99
C GLU A 184 -13.26 4.01 -9.78
N ILE A 185 -13.54 4.53 -8.56
CA ILE A 185 -13.52 3.76 -7.31
C ILE A 185 -14.82 3.97 -6.53
N LYS A 186 -15.43 2.87 -6.14
CA LYS A 186 -16.60 2.84 -5.28
C LYS A 186 -16.34 2.05 -4.02
N PHE A 187 -16.91 2.52 -2.90
CA PHE A 187 -16.82 1.86 -1.61
C PHE A 187 -18.19 1.36 -1.14
N LEU A 188 -18.15 0.18 -0.56
CA LEU A 188 -19.22 -0.38 0.22
C LEU A 188 -18.67 -0.65 1.62
N MET A 189 -19.08 0.17 2.60
CA MET A 189 -18.50 0.15 3.93
C MET A 189 -19.46 -0.45 4.95
N ILE A 190 -18.95 -1.38 5.78
CA ILE A 190 -19.69 -2.03 6.85
C ILE A 190 -18.93 -1.82 8.16
N ASP A 191 -19.52 -1.09 9.11
CA ASP A 191 -18.94 -0.80 10.42
C ASP A 191 -19.95 -1.10 11.54
N PRO A 192 -20.06 -2.36 12.00
CA PRO A 192 -21.02 -2.74 13.03
C PRO A 192 -20.76 -2.09 14.39
N LYS A 193 -19.55 -1.57 14.60
CA LYS A 193 -19.17 -0.89 15.85
C LYS A 193 -19.36 0.63 15.82
N ARG A 194 -19.58 1.22 14.65
CA ARG A 194 -19.74 2.68 14.44
C ARG A 194 -18.56 3.52 14.91
N LEU A 195 -17.35 2.98 14.84
CA LEU A 195 -16.16 3.61 15.44
C LEU A 195 -15.11 4.06 14.43
N GLU A 196 -15.03 3.38 13.29
CA GLU A 196 -13.88 3.53 12.39
C GLU A 196 -14.26 4.19 11.06
N LEU A 197 -15.45 3.91 10.49
CA LEU A 197 -15.80 4.33 9.13
C LEU A 197 -16.87 5.43 9.06
N SER A 198 -17.41 5.89 10.17
CA SER A 198 -18.42 6.95 10.20
C SER A 198 -17.93 8.29 9.62
N ALA A 199 -16.62 8.53 9.65
CA ALA A 199 -16.02 9.74 9.07
C ALA A 199 -16.16 9.82 7.53
N TYR A 200 -16.43 8.69 6.88
CA TYR A 200 -16.62 8.61 5.42
C TYR A 200 -18.07 8.77 4.99
N GLU A 201 -19.01 8.97 5.93
CA GLU A 201 -20.41 9.14 5.59
C GLU A 201 -20.62 10.34 4.66
N GLY A 202 -21.35 10.12 3.56
CA GLY A 202 -21.67 11.17 2.59
C GLY A 202 -20.62 11.46 1.53
N ILE A 203 -19.47 10.77 1.51
CA ILE A 203 -18.52 10.94 0.39
C ILE A 203 -19.12 10.36 -0.92
N PRO A 204 -18.84 10.99 -2.08
CA PRO A 204 -19.43 10.57 -3.35
C PRO A 204 -18.97 9.20 -3.85
N HIS A 205 -17.92 8.65 -3.26
CA HIS A 205 -17.42 7.30 -3.54
C HIS A 205 -18.27 6.18 -2.91
N LEU A 206 -19.16 6.49 -1.95
CA LEU A 206 -20.00 5.46 -1.33
C LEU A 206 -21.12 5.00 -2.27
N LEU A 207 -21.27 3.68 -2.44
CA LEU A 207 -22.45 3.08 -3.10
C LEU A 207 -23.68 3.11 -2.23
N HIS A 208 -23.50 3.07 -0.91
CA HIS A 208 -24.55 3.07 0.10
C HIS A 208 -24.01 3.73 1.37
N PRO A 209 -24.84 4.42 2.17
CA PRO A 209 -24.45 4.88 3.51
C PRO A 209 -23.77 3.77 4.32
N VAL A 210 -22.84 4.14 5.21
CA VAL A 210 -22.08 3.15 5.99
C VAL A 210 -23.05 2.22 6.75
N VAL A 211 -22.92 0.92 6.49
CA VAL A 211 -23.83 -0.09 7.04
C VAL A 211 -23.40 -0.47 8.44
N VAL A 212 -24.26 -0.22 9.42
CA VAL A 212 -23.98 -0.48 10.84
C VAL A 212 -24.80 -1.63 11.42
N ASP A 213 -25.91 -2.00 10.78
CA ASP A 213 -26.78 -3.09 11.21
C ASP A 213 -26.32 -4.43 10.61
N PRO A 214 -26.07 -5.48 11.42
CA PRO A 214 -25.59 -6.76 10.93
C PRO A 214 -26.53 -7.45 9.93
N LYS A 215 -27.86 -7.26 10.06
CA LYS A 215 -28.85 -7.83 9.13
C LYS A 215 -28.76 -7.12 7.77
N LYS A 216 -28.65 -5.79 7.79
CA LYS A 216 -28.44 -5.02 6.57
C LYS A 216 -27.10 -5.35 5.92
N ALA A 217 -26.05 -5.57 6.71
CA ALA A 217 -24.74 -5.99 6.17
C ALA A 217 -24.84 -7.29 5.35
N SER A 218 -25.61 -8.28 5.85
CA SER A 218 -25.85 -9.53 5.09
C SER A 218 -26.57 -9.28 3.76
N LEU A 219 -27.55 -8.37 3.74
CA LEU A 219 -28.27 -8.02 2.51
C LEU A 219 -27.38 -7.31 1.50
N VAL A 220 -26.56 -6.39 1.97
CA VAL A 220 -25.63 -5.65 1.14
C VAL A 220 -24.55 -6.55 0.54
N LEU A 221 -24.05 -7.52 1.31
CA LEU A 221 -23.11 -8.53 0.78
C LEU A 221 -23.77 -9.44 -0.27
N LYS A 222 -25.03 -9.83 -0.08
CA LYS A 222 -25.79 -10.56 -1.11
C LYS A 222 -25.92 -9.74 -2.39
N TRP A 223 -26.32 -8.48 -2.27
CA TRP A 223 -26.38 -7.59 -3.41
C TRP A 223 -25.03 -7.48 -4.15
N ALA A 224 -23.91 -7.39 -3.43
CA ALA A 224 -22.60 -7.36 -4.04
C ALA A 224 -22.28 -8.63 -4.85
N VAL A 225 -22.70 -9.80 -4.35
CA VAL A 225 -22.58 -11.07 -5.08
C VAL A 225 -23.46 -11.08 -6.34
N GLU A 226 -24.71 -10.64 -6.23
CA GLU A 226 -25.63 -10.54 -7.36
C GLU A 226 -25.11 -9.58 -8.44
N GLU A 227 -24.54 -8.45 -8.04
CA GLU A 227 -23.90 -7.50 -8.96
C GLU A 227 -22.64 -8.08 -9.62
N MET A 228 -21.85 -8.84 -8.87
CA MET A 228 -20.70 -9.55 -9.42
C MET A 228 -21.15 -10.57 -10.49
N GLU A 229 -22.17 -11.37 -10.20
CA GLU A 229 -22.72 -12.34 -11.17
C GLU A 229 -23.28 -11.63 -12.42
N ARG A 230 -24.00 -10.53 -12.23
CA ARG A 230 -24.50 -9.72 -13.34
C ARG A 230 -23.36 -9.23 -14.24
N ARG A 231 -22.25 -8.75 -13.66
CA ARG A 231 -21.05 -8.33 -14.40
C ARG A 231 -20.41 -9.49 -15.15
N TYR A 232 -20.33 -10.67 -14.54
CA TYR A 232 -19.82 -11.88 -15.21
C TYR A 232 -20.62 -12.24 -16.44
N ILE A 233 -21.95 -12.16 -16.40
CA ILE A 233 -22.82 -12.43 -17.53
C ILE A 233 -22.51 -11.44 -18.65
N ILE A 234 -22.47 -10.14 -18.38
CA ILE A 234 -22.20 -9.08 -19.38
C ILE A 234 -20.83 -9.27 -20.02
N ILE A 235 -19.78 -9.53 -19.21
CA ILE A 235 -18.41 -9.75 -19.69
C ILE A 235 -18.36 -11.00 -20.60
N SER A 236 -19.07 -12.06 -20.21
CA SER A 236 -19.16 -13.32 -20.97
C SER A 236 -19.88 -13.16 -22.30
N GLU A 237 -20.99 -12.41 -22.33
CA GLU A 237 -21.78 -12.15 -23.55
C GLU A 237 -20.95 -11.43 -24.63
N LEU A 238 -20.04 -10.54 -24.21
CA LEU A 238 -19.10 -9.86 -25.12
C LEU A 238 -17.82 -10.65 -25.41
N GLY A 239 -17.70 -11.89 -24.89
CA GLY A 239 -16.53 -12.73 -25.09
C GLY A 239 -15.24 -12.17 -24.48
N ALA A 240 -15.34 -11.25 -23.52
CA ALA A 240 -14.19 -10.71 -22.83
C ALA A 240 -13.68 -11.67 -21.75
N LYS A 241 -12.34 -11.72 -21.54
CA LYS A 241 -11.72 -12.62 -20.54
C LYS A 241 -11.72 -12.05 -19.12
N GLY A 242 -12.18 -10.82 -18.92
CA GLY A 242 -12.24 -10.14 -17.63
C GLY A 242 -12.52 -8.65 -17.81
N ILE A 243 -12.68 -7.94 -16.68
CA ILE A 243 -13.09 -6.53 -16.65
C ILE A 243 -12.15 -5.61 -17.45
N ASP A 244 -10.83 -5.85 -17.41
CA ASP A 244 -9.85 -5.05 -18.15
C ASP A 244 -9.99 -5.18 -19.66
N SER A 245 -10.23 -6.40 -20.16
CA SER A 245 -10.45 -6.63 -21.57
C SER A 245 -11.80 -6.07 -22.03
N PHE A 246 -12.81 -6.19 -21.19
CA PHE A 246 -14.13 -5.63 -21.41
C PHE A 246 -14.07 -4.09 -21.54
N ASN A 247 -13.49 -3.40 -20.57
CA ASN A 247 -13.39 -1.94 -20.59
C ASN A 247 -12.58 -1.43 -21.79
N LYS A 248 -11.49 -2.13 -22.17
CA LYS A 248 -10.73 -1.82 -23.39
C LYS A 248 -11.56 -1.99 -24.68
N MET A 249 -12.46 -2.96 -24.71
CA MET A 249 -13.37 -3.14 -25.85
C MET A 249 -14.35 -1.98 -25.93
N LEU A 250 -14.94 -1.55 -24.82
CA LEU A 250 -15.84 -0.40 -24.75
C LEU A 250 -15.15 0.91 -25.15
N GLU A 251 -13.92 1.14 -24.68
CA GLU A 251 -13.12 2.32 -25.05
C GLU A 251 -12.90 2.39 -26.55
N LYS A 252 -12.51 1.28 -27.16
CA LYS A 252 -12.35 1.20 -28.63
C LYS A 252 -13.65 1.46 -29.38
N GLU A 253 -14.75 0.89 -28.89
CA GLU A 253 -16.07 1.12 -29.50
C GLU A 253 -16.48 2.59 -29.41
N LYS A 254 -16.24 3.23 -28.25
CA LYS A 254 -16.49 4.66 -28.06
C LYS A 254 -15.65 5.51 -29.01
N GLU A 255 -14.34 5.26 -29.12
CA GLU A 255 -13.46 5.95 -30.07
C GLU A 255 -13.94 5.79 -31.54
N ILE A 256 -14.39 4.60 -31.90
CA ILE A 256 -14.92 4.35 -33.27
C ILE A 256 -16.22 5.14 -33.49
N LYS A 257 -17.14 5.14 -32.49
CA LYS A 257 -18.38 5.90 -32.56
C LYS A 257 -18.12 7.42 -32.69
N GLU A 258 -17.19 7.95 -31.89
CA GLU A 258 -16.79 9.36 -31.94
C GLU A 258 -16.18 9.73 -33.30
N LYS A 259 -15.28 8.89 -33.84
CA LYS A 259 -14.71 9.10 -35.18
C LYS A 259 -15.78 9.05 -36.28
N LEU A 260 -16.73 8.12 -36.18
CA LEU A 260 -17.86 8.03 -37.13
C LEU A 260 -18.80 9.22 -37.01
N ALA A 261 -19.09 9.68 -35.78
CA ALA A 261 -19.90 10.86 -35.54
C ALA A 261 -19.25 12.14 -36.12
N ALA A 262 -17.93 12.29 -35.92
CA ALA A 262 -17.15 13.38 -36.48
C ALA A 262 -17.17 13.37 -38.03
N LEU A 263 -17.03 12.17 -38.65
CA LEU A 263 -17.09 12.00 -40.09
C LEU A 263 -18.49 12.31 -40.64
N ARG A 264 -19.58 11.88 -39.97
CA ARG A 264 -20.96 12.19 -40.34
C ARG A 264 -21.22 13.68 -40.24
N LYS A 265 -20.77 14.33 -39.15
CA LYS A 265 -20.88 15.80 -39.00
C LYS A 265 -20.13 16.57 -40.08
N ALA A 266 -18.94 16.07 -40.47
CA ALA A 266 -18.17 16.64 -41.58
C ALA A 266 -18.87 16.46 -42.93
N LYS A 267 -19.70 15.41 -43.11
CA LYS A 267 -20.50 15.14 -44.30
C LYS A 267 -21.91 15.77 -44.28
N GLY A 268 -22.28 16.47 -43.20
CA GLY A 268 -23.59 17.15 -43.09
C GLY A 268 -24.78 16.23 -42.75
N GLU A 269 -24.51 15.00 -42.24
CA GLU A 269 -25.58 14.06 -41.85
C GLU A 269 -25.96 14.24 -40.36
N ASN A 270 -27.29 14.33 -40.06
CA ASN A 270 -27.83 14.55 -38.71
C ASN A 270 -27.75 13.26 -37.86
N THR A 271 -27.28 13.36 -36.64
CA THR A 271 -27.11 12.22 -35.70
C THR A 271 -28.40 11.90 -34.96
N GLY A 272 -28.96 10.69 -35.16
CA GLY A 272 -29.98 10.11 -34.26
C GLY A 272 -29.38 9.55 -32.96
N ASN A 273 -30.18 9.61 -31.92
CA ASN A 273 -29.86 9.31 -30.51
C ASN A 273 -29.52 7.82 -30.32
N ASP A 274 -28.24 7.48 -30.17
CA ASP A 274 -27.81 6.12 -29.76
C ASP A 274 -27.38 6.14 -28.27
N ALA A 275 -28.03 5.31 -27.44
CA ALA A 275 -27.74 5.17 -26.02
C ALA A 275 -26.31 4.62 -25.79
N GLU A 276 -25.51 5.26 -24.95
CA GLU A 276 -24.14 4.84 -24.60
C GLU A 276 -24.15 3.65 -23.62
N PRO A 277 -23.37 2.58 -23.88
CA PRO A 277 -23.09 1.57 -22.87
C PRO A 277 -22.11 2.11 -21.81
N SER A 278 -22.46 1.97 -20.53
CA SER A 278 -21.63 2.39 -19.39
C SER A 278 -20.47 1.43 -19.11
N LYS A 279 -19.30 1.95 -18.72
CA LYS A 279 -18.20 1.15 -18.19
C LYS A 279 -18.64 0.39 -16.95
N LEU A 280 -18.12 -0.83 -16.77
CA LEU A 280 -18.23 -1.56 -15.52
C LEU A 280 -17.08 -1.12 -14.59
N GLU A 281 -17.42 -0.45 -13.50
CA GLU A 281 -16.54 0.05 -12.44
C GLU A 281 -16.31 -0.99 -11.35
#